data_6ab94fe62aa2f581bec92fb8314baf04
#
_entry.id   6ab94fe62aa2f581bec92fb8314baf04
#
_cell.length_a   1.000
_cell.length_b   1.000
_cell.length_c   1.000
_cell.angle_alpha   90.00
_cell.angle_beta   90.00
_cell.angle_gamma   90.00
#
_symmetry.space_group_name_H-M   'P 1'
#
loop_
_entity.id
_entity.type
_entity.pdbx_description
1 polymer ?
#
loop_
_entity_poly.entity_id
_entity_poly.type
_entity_poly.pdbx_seq_one_letter_code
_entity_poly.pdbx_strand_id
1 'polypeptide(L)'
;HPRVRRQRQMCIRDRHSLACRVSDLIRVLDVFAHAPADESYTVVASGYDPAVCSGAERVVNDAIEYISSHLSGEISMDLAARQAGMSVSAFSRLFKRAAGIGFSDFVRRLRIGHACRLLTTTNQSVASIRRACGYGNASNFNRRFFEETGETPTGWRKKYIGRTR
;
A
#
# COMPACT_ATOMS: atom_id res chain seq x y z
N HIS A 1 -38.40 5.81 -22.30
CA HIS A 1 -37.11 5.21 -22.63
C HIS A 1 -36.07 5.45 -21.54
N PRO A 2 -35.63 4.44 -20.79
CA PRO A 2 -34.60 4.58 -19.76
C PRO A 2 -33.26 4.06 -20.30
N ARG A 3 -32.52 4.81 -21.08
CA ARG A 3 -31.20 4.39 -21.63
C ARG A 3 -30.07 5.37 -21.46
N VAL A 4 -30.10 6.29 -20.50
CA VAL A 4 -29.01 7.29 -20.34
C VAL A 4 -28.62 7.52 -18.87
N ARG A 5 -28.48 6.47 -18.05
CA ARG A 5 -27.97 6.67 -16.67
C ARG A 5 -26.95 5.63 -16.22
N ARG A 6 -26.16 5.06 -17.12
CA ARG A 6 -25.07 4.12 -16.75
C ARG A 6 -23.70 4.55 -17.22
N GLN A 7 -23.42 5.83 -17.36
CA GLN A 7 -22.15 6.29 -17.87
C GLN A 7 -21.58 7.51 -17.14
N ARG A 8 -21.59 7.53 -15.81
CA ARG A 8 -20.85 8.53 -15.03
C ARG A 8 -20.35 8.02 -13.69
N GLN A 9 -19.93 6.78 -13.61
CA GLN A 9 -18.92 6.36 -12.64
C GLN A 9 -17.63 6.04 -13.38
N MET A 10 -17.19 6.98 -14.19
CA MET A 10 -15.85 6.95 -14.74
C MET A 10 -14.89 7.43 -13.67
N CYS A 11 -14.11 6.49 -13.23
CA CYS A 11 -12.94 6.56 -12.36
C CYS A 11 -12.31 7.96 -12.30
N ILE A 12 -12.45 8.62 -11.17
CA ILE A 12 -11.64 9.78 -10.75
C ILE A 12 -10.15 9.42 -10.72
N ARG A 13 -9.83 8.15 -10.89
CA ARG A 13 -8.49 7.57 -10.79
C ARG A 13 -7.56 7.84 -11.98
N ASP A 14 -8.09 8.24 -13.14
CA ASP A 14 -7.29 8.29 -14.40
C ASP A 14 -7.04 9.69 -14.98
N ARG A 15 -7.44 10.78 -14.32
CA ARG A 15 -7.32 12.13 -14.90
C ARG A 15 -6.10 12.93 -14.45
N HIS A 16 -5.34 12.47 -13.47
CA HIS A 16 -4.18 13.24 -13.03
C HIS A 16 -2.89 12.50 -13.39
N SER A 17 -2.05 13.14 -14.20
CA SER A 17 -0.68 12.70 -14.40
C SER A 17 0.02 12.62 -13.03
N LEU A 18 1.10 11.83 -12.93
CA LEU A 18 1.88 11.74 -11.69
C LEU A 18 2.30 13.14 -11.19
N ALA A 19 2.62 14.04 -12.11
CA ALA A 19 2.95 15.44 -11.82
C ALA A 19 1.78 16.19 -11.16
N CYS A 20 0.54 15.99 -11.62
CA CYS A 20 -0.63 16.61 -10.99
C CYS A 20 -0.85 16.08 -9.56
N ARG A 21 -0.67 14.76 -9.35
CA ARG A 21 -0.80 14.15 -8.01
C ARG A 21 0.25 14.65 -7.04
N VAL A 22 1.49 14.80 -7.50
CA VAL A 22 2.57 15.39 -6.70
C VAL A 22 2.29 16.85 -6.41
N SER A 23 1.81 17.61 -7.39
CA SER A 23 1.40 19.01 -7.22
C SER A 23 0.27 19.16 -6.21
N ASP A 24 -0.76 18.29 -6.29
CA ASP A 24 -1.88 18.31 -5.34
C ASP A 24 -1.42 17.93 -3.92
N LEU A 25 -0.50 16.98 -3.78
CA LEU A 25 0.10 16.62 -2.49
C LEU A 25 0.90 17.79 -1.92
N ILE A 26 1.71 18.46 -2.74
CA ILE A 26 2.50 19.63 -2.30
C ILE A 26 1.56 20.76 -1.85
N ARG A 27 0.47 21.01 -2.58
CA ARG A 27 -0.52 22.03 -2.19
C ARG A 27 -1.21 21.69 -0.86
N VAL A 28 -1.54 20.42 -0.64
CA VAL A 28 -2.10 19.98 0.65
C VAL A 28 -1.10 20.18 1.78
N LEU A 29 0.16 19.81 1.57
CA LEU A 29 1.22 20.00 2.55
C LEU A 29 1.50 21.50 2.81
N ASP A 30 1.44 22.34 1.78
CA ASP A 30 1.60 23.80 1.90
C ASP A 30 0.48 24.41 2.74
N VAL A 31 -0.77 24.00 2.54
CA VAL A 31 -1.91 24.42 3.38
C VAL A 31 -1.69 24.03 4.84
N PHE A 32 -1.22 22.82 5.13
CA PHE A 32 -0.93 22.41 6.51
C PHE A 32 0.26 23.16 7.11
N ALA A 33 1.30 23.44 6.31
CA ALA A 33 2.49 24.14 6.78
C ALA A 33 2.23 25.62 7.12
N HIS A 34 1.23 26.26 6.48
CA HIS A 34 0.89 27.66 6.64
C HIS A 34 -0.43 27.91 7.38
N ALA A 35 -1.09 26.83 7.88
CA ALA A 35 -2.29 26.98 8.68
C ALA A 35 -1.97 27.72 9.99
N PRO A 36 -2.73 28.78 10.34
CA PRO A 36 -2.59 29.45 11.62
C PRO A 36 -2.81 28.45 12.76
N ALA A 37 -2.01 28.57 13.83
CA ALA A 37 -2.07 27.63 14.95
C ALA A 37 -3.43 27.60 15.67
N ASP A 38 -4.20 28.67 15.55
CA ASP A 38 -5.56 28.81 16.09
C ASP A 38 -6.65 28.23 15.17
N GLU A 39 -6.36 27.98 13.90
CA GLU A 39 -7.24 27.30 12.94
C GLU A 39 -6.91 25.82 12.75
N SER A 40 -5.91 25.28 13.47
CA SER A 40 -5.58 23.87 13.42
C SER A 40 -6.65 23.05 14.15
N TYR A 41 -7.68 22.63 13.44
CA TYR A 41 -8.61 21.65 13.93
C TYR A 41 -7.95 20.28 13.87
N THR A 42 -7.71 19.72 15.04
CA THR A 42 -7.33 18.30 15.13
C THR A 42 -8.55 17.49 14.66
N VAL A 43 -8.55 17.03 13.41
CA VAL A 43 -9.56 16.10 12.90
C VAL A 43 -9.29 14.74 13.52
N VAL A 44 -9.51 14.65 14.82
CA VAL A 44 -9.40 13.42 15.57
C VAL A 44 -10.81 12.91 15.76
N ALA A 45 -11.05 11.69 15.27
CA ALA A 45 -12.29 10.99 15.61
C ALA A 45 -12.42 10.95 17.15
N SER A 46 -13.63 11.22 17.66
CA SER A 46 -13.95 11.11 19.08
C SER A 46 -13.49 9.73 19.61
N GLY A 47 -12.44 9.71 20.42
CA GLY A 47 -11.77 8.48 20.89
C GLY A 47 -10.28 8.38 20.55
N TYR A 48 -9.69 9.42 19.95
CA TYR A 48 -8.25 9.51 19.78
C TYR A 48 -7.58 9.85 21.12
N ASP A 49 -6.88 8.87 21.69
CA ASP A 49 -5.97 9.08 22.81
C ASP A 49 -4.53 9.06 22.26
N PRO A 50 -3.79 10.19 22.30
CA PRO A 50 -2.43 10.27 21.79
C PRO A 50 -1.48 9.25 22.43
N ALA A 51 -1.68 8.91 23.69
CA ALA A 51 -0.86 7.92 24.40
C ALA A 51 -1.13 6.49 23.89
N VAL A 52 -2.39 6.17 23.57
CA VAL A 52 -2.78 4.87 22.99
C VAL A 52 -2.36 4.81 21.51
N CYS A 53 -2.47 5.92 20.79
CA CYS A 53 -2.04 5.99 19.38
C CYS A 53 -0.54 5.81 19.21
N SER A 54 0.29 6.38 20.09
CA SER A 54 1.74 6.23 20.03
C SER A 54 2.19 4.76 20.15
N GLY A 55 1.50 3.97 20.98
CA GLY A 55 1.76 2.53 21.10
C GLY A 55 1.32 1.72 19.87
N ALA A 56 0.13 2.02 19.33
CA ALA A 56 -0.37 1.35 18.14
C ALA A 56 0.44 1.68 16.89
N GLU A 57 0.83 2.93 16.72
CA GLU A 57 1.69 3.37 15.62
C GLU A 57 3.06 2.67 15.64
N ARG A 58 3.66 2.54 16.83
CA ARG A 58 4.92 1.81 16.98
C ARG A 58 4.78 0.36 16.53
N VAL A 59 3.77 -0.36 17.02
CA VAL A 59 3.51 -1.74 16.61
C VAL A 59 3.32 -1.88 15.11
N VAL A 60 2.64 -0.94 14.47
CA VAL A 60 2.44 -0.95 13.01
C VAL A 60 3.75 -0.64 12.28
N ASN A 61 4.53 0.33 12.75
CA ASN A 61 5.82 0.68 12.15
C ASN A 61 6.81 -0.49 12.25
N ASP A 62 6.92 -1.13 13.41
CA ASP A 62 7.76 -2.31 13.62
C ASP A 62 7.33 -3.46 12.69
N ALA A 63 6.02 -3.67 12.53
CA ALA A 63 5.48 -4.66 11.61
C ALA A 63 5.80 -4.33 10.14
N ILE A 64 5.73 -3.06 9.74
CA ILE A 64 6.08 -2.60 8.39
C ILE A 64 7.58 -2.82 8.13
N GLU A 65 8.44 -2.51 9.09
CA GLU A 65 9.87 -2.75 9.00
C GLU A 65 10.19 -4.25 8.86
N TYR A 66 9.57 -5.08 9.72
CA TYR A 66 9.67 -6.53 9.61
C TYR A 66 9.24 -7.05 8.24
N ILE A 67 8.06 -6.63 7.74
CA ILE A 67 7.57 -7.04 6.42
C ILE A 67 8.53 -6.60 5.32
N SER A 68 9.02 -5.36 5.37
CA SER A 68 9.87 -4.76 4.34
C SER A 68 11.23 -5.46 4.25
N SER A 69 11.79 -5.89 5.37
CA SER A 69 13.05 -6.63 5.42
C SER A 69 12.93 -8.10 5.00
N HIS A 70 11.71 -8.66 4.98
CA HIS A 70 11.46 -10.08 4.69
C HIS A 70 10.58 -10.30 3.45
N LEU A 71 10.47 -9.32 2.53
CA LEU A 71 9.56 -9.40 1.38
C LEU A 71 9.76 -10.63 0.49
N SER A 72 10.98 -11.11 0.34
CA SER A 72 11.34 -12.30 -0.46
C SER A 72 11.12 -13.63 0.27
N GLY A 73 11.02 -13.59 1.60
CA GLY A 73 10.94 -14.76 2.48
C GLY A 73 9.52 -15.04 2.98
N GLU A 74 9.47 -15.88 4.00
CA GLU A 74 8.23 -16.14 4.74
C GLU A 74 7.95 -15.00 5.71
N ILE A 75 6.73 -14.47 5.67
CA ILE A 75 6.26 -13.43 6.58
C ILE A 75 5.15 -14.02 7.43
N SER A 76 5.41 -14.14 8.72
CA SER A 76 4.50 -14.73 9.70
C SER A 76 3.85 -13.65 10.55
N MET A 77 2.51 -13.64 10.59
CA MET A 77 1.76 -12.79 11.51
C MET A 77 1.99 -13.18 12.99
N ASP A 78 2.23 -14.47 13.25
CA ASP A 78 2.55 -14.97 14.59
C ASP A 78 3.88 -14.37 15.09
N LEU A 79 4.90 -14.33 14.24
CA LEU A 79 6.18 -13.72 14.60
C LEU A 79 6.04 -12.21 14.84
N ALA A 80 5.32 -11.50 13.97
CA ALA A 80 5.06 -10.07 14.17
C ALA A 80 4.30 -9.79 15.47
N ALA A 81 3.31 -10.62 15.81
CA ALA A 81 2.58 -10.51 17.07
C ALA A 81 3.47 -10.76 18.30
N ARG A 82 4.34 -11.77 18.24
CA ARG A 82 5.32 -12.05 19.32
C ARG A 82 6.30 -10.90 19.53
N GLN A 83 6.82 -10.32 18.45
CA GLN A 83 7.71 -9.15 18.51
C GLN A 83 7.03 -7.94 19.17
N ALA A 84 5.71 -7.78 18.92
CA ALA A 84 4.90 -6.75 19.55
C ALA A 84 4.46 -7.08 20.99
N GLY A 85 4.85 -8.25 21.54
CA GLY A 85 4.40 -8.71 22.86
C GLY A 85 2.90 -9.00 22.95
N MET A 86 2.26 -9.37 21.83
CA MET A 86 0.81 -9.50 21.72
C MET A 86 0.41 -10.91 21.30
N SER A 87 -0.84 -11.31 21.63
CA SER A 87 -1.45 -12.46 20.99
C SER A 87 -1.76 -12.16 19.52
N VAL A 88 -1.77 -13.19 18.66
CA VAL A 88 -2.08 -13.06 17.22
C VAL A 88 -3.41 -12.37 16.98
N SER A 89 -4.44 -12.69 17.79
CA SER A 89 -5.76 -12.08 17.66
C SER A 89 -5.79 -10.60 18.06
N ALA A 90 -5.05 -10.22 19.10
CA ALA A 90 -4.93 -8.83 19.53
C ALA A 90 -4.16 -8.01 18.49
N PHE A 91 -3.02 -8.52 18.02
CA PHE A 91 -2.23 -7.92 16.96
C PHE A 91 -3.05 -7.73 15.67
N SER A 92 -3.75 -8.76 15.20
CA SER A 92 -4.58 -8.70 13.99
C SER A 92 -5.63 -7.60 14.05
N ARG A 93 -6.33 -7.46 15.19
CA ARG A 93 -7.33 -6.40 15.39
C ARG A 93 -6.69 -5.00 15.43
N LEU A 94 -5.58 -4.86 16.16
CA LEU A 94 -4.85 -3.60 16.27
C LEU A 94 -4.32 -3.18 14.89
N PHE A 95 -3.65 -4.08 14.19
CA PHE A 95 -3.09 -3.82 12.86
C PHE A 95 -4.18 -3.42 11.86
N LYS A 96 -5.29 -4.17 11.79
CA LYS A 96 -6.40 -3.84 10.90
C LYS A 96 -7.01 -2.48 11.21
N ARG A 97 -7.17 -2.12 12.48
CA ARG A 97 -7.70 -0.82 12.90
C ARG A 97 -6.76 0.33 12.52
N ALA A 98 -5.46 0.16 12.73
CA ALA A 98 -4.48 1.20 12.47
C ALA A 98 -4.09 1.31 10.99
N ALA A 99 -3.90 0.18 10.28
CA ALA A 99 -3.55 0.15 8.86
C ALA A 99 -4.76 0.19 7.90
N GLY A 100 -5.98 0.06 8.42
CA GLY A 100 -7.22 0.04 7.63
C GLY A 100 -7.48 -1.28 6.89
N ILE A 101 -6.47 -2.16 6.78
CA ILE A 101 -6.54 -3.46 6.09
C ILE A 101 -5.88 -4.56 6.91
N GLY A 102 -6.23 -5.82 6.64
CA GLY A 102 -5.62 -6.96 7.34
C GLY A 102 -4.14 -7.15 7.01
N PHE A 103 -3.39 -7.74 7.95
CA PHE A 103 -1.94 -7.98 7.81
C PHE A 103 -1.57 -8.72 6.51
N SER A 104 -2.27 -9.80 6.18
CA SER A 104 -2.01 -10.58 4.96
C SER A 104 -2.26 -9.79 3.67
N ASP A 105 -3.29 -8.94 3.66
CA ASP A 105 -3.59 -8.06 2.53
C ASP A 105 -2.55 -6.95 2.40
N PHE A 106 -2.07 -6.43 3.51
CA PHE A 106 -1.00 -5.45 3.56
C PHE A 106 0.31 -6.03 2.99
N VAL A 107 0.71 -7.23 3.44
CA VAL A 107 1.89 -7.95 2.90
C VAL A 107 1.74 -8.16 1.39
N ARG A 108 0.57 -8.60 0.94
CA ARG A 108 0.29 -8.79 -0.49
C ARG A 108 0.50 -7.51 -1.29
N ARG A 109 -0.06 -6.39 -0.83
CA ARG A 109 0.07 -5.08 -1.50
C ARG A 109 1.51 -4.61 -1.56
N LEU A 110 2.28 -4.77 -0.47
CA LEU A 110 3.69 -4.42 -0.44
C LEU A 110 4.50 -5.26 -1.43
N ARG A 111 4.27 -6.57 -1.50
CA ARG A 111 4.93 -7.47 -2.45
C ARG A 111 4.63 -7.11 -3.90
N ILE A 112 3.38 -6.80 -4.21
CA ILE A 112 3.00 -6.37 -5.57
C ILE A 112 3.57 -5.00 -5.89
N GLY A 113 3.53 -4.04 -4.97
CA GLY A 113 4.16 -2.74 -5.14
C GLY A 113 5.67 -2.84 -5.40
N HIS A 114 6.35 -3.74 -4.66
CA HIS A 114 7.77 -4.04 -4.90
C HIS A 114 8.01 -4.65 -6.30
N ALA A 115 7.13 -5.58 -6.74
CA ALA A 115 7.19 -6.13 -8.08
C ALA A 115 6.99 -5.06 -9.17
N CYS A 116 6.01 -4.16 -9.01
CA CYS A 116 5.79 -3.04 -9.93
C CYS A 116 7.06 -2.18 -10.07
N ARG A 117 7.70 -1.84 -8.95
CA ARG A 117 8.96 -1.10 -8.95
C ARG A 117 10.06 -1.84 -9.70
N LEU A 118 10.32 -3.13 -9.40
CA LEU A 118 11.35 -3.91 -10.07
C LEU A 118 11.08 -4.08 -11.57
N LEU A 119 9.81 -4.21 -11.97
CA LEU A 119 9.42 -4.31 -13.37
C LEU A 119 9.76 -3.05 -14.17
N THR A 120 9.73 -1.88 -13.54
CA THR A 120 9.97 -0.58 -14.20
C THR A 120 11.41 -0.10 -14.08
N THR A 121 12.13 -0.50 -13.04
CA THR A 121 13.49 -0.01 -12.74
C THR A 121 14.59 -1.00 -13.10
N THR A 122 14.25 -2.25 -13.44
CA THR A 122 15.26 -3.29 -13.73
C THR A 122 14.89 -4.08 -14.99
N ASN A 123 15.92 -4.70 -15.59
CA ASN A 123 15.78 -5.63 -16.72
C ASN A 123 15.63 -7.11 -16.26
N GLN A 124 15.41 -7.36 -14.98
CA GLN A 124 15.24 -8.71 -14.46
C GLN A 124 14.04 -9.42 -15.11
N SER A 125 14.13 -10.74 -15.29
CA SER A 125 13.00 -11.51 -15.78
C SER A 125 11.81 -11.46 -14.82
N VAL A 126 10.58 -11.56 -15.34
CA VAL A 126 9.37 -11.66 -14.51
C VAL A 126 9.46 -12.81 -13.51
N ALA A 127 10.08 -13.93 -13.91
CA ALA A 127 10.30 -15.08 -13.03
C ALA A 127 11.26 -14.76 -11.86
N SER A 128 12.32 -13.98 -12.12
CA SER A 128 13.24 -13.51 -11.07
C SER A 128 12.55 -12.56 -10.11
N ILE A 129 11.83 -11.55 -10.63
CA ILE A 129 11.08 -10.58 -9.84
C ILE A 129 10.03 -11.27 -8.96
N ARG A 130 9.29 -12.24 -9.53
CA ARG A 130 8.34 -13.05 -8.78
C ARG A 130 8.97 -13.68 -7.52
N ARG A 131 10.14 -14.33 -7.69
CA ARG A 131 10.87 -14.94 -6.56
C ARG A 131 11.36 -13.90 -5.56
N ALA A 132 11.92 -12.79 -6.04
CA ALA A 132 12.36 -11.69 -5.20
C ALA A 132 11.23 -11.06 -4.36
N CYS A 133 9.99 -11.15 -4.84
CA CYS A 133 8.80 -10.71 -4.12
C CYS A 133 8.13 -11.81 -3.28
N GLY A 134 8.79 -12.95 -3.06
CA GLY A 134 8.30 -14.02 -2.17
C GLY A 134 7.16 -14.87 -2.75
N TYR A 135 7.02 -14.93 -4.09
CA TYR A 135 6.03 -15.78 -4.73
C TYR A 135 6.68 -17.04 -5.31
N GLY A 136 6.44 -18.21 -4.69
CA GLY A 136 6.90 -19.50 -5.19
C GLY A 136 6.19 -19.93 -6.48
N ASN A 137 4.90 -19.60 -6.64
CA ASN A 137 4.04 -20.05 -7.74
C ASN A 137 3.72 -18.89 -8.71
N ALA A 138 3.92 -19.14 -10.03
CA ALA A 138 3.70 -18.14 -11.07
C ALA A 138 2.21 -17.80 -11.25
N SER A 139 1.31 -18.79 -11.19
CA SER A 139 -0.12 -18.58 -11.36
C SER A 139 -0.68 -17.69 -10.23
N ASN A 140 -0.25 -17.97 -8.97
CA ASN A 140 -0.65 -17.14 -7.82
C ASN A 140 -0.12 -15.70 -7.96
N PHE A 141 1.16 -15.54 -8.35
CA PHE A 141 1.74 -14.21 -8.58
C PHE A 141 0.97 -13.43 -9.64
N ASN A 142 0.75 -14.03 -10.83
CA ASN A 142 0.06 -13.35 -11.93
C ASN A 142 -1.37 -12.96 -11.55
N ARG A 143 -2.09 -13.85 -10.86
CA ARG A 143 -3.44 -13.57 -10.36
C ARG A 143 -3.44 -12.40 -9.37
N ARG A 144 -2.57 -12.43 -8.35
CA ARG A 144 -2.48 -11.36 -7.35
C ARG A 144 -2.02 -10.04 -7.95
N PHE A 145 -1.09 -10.09 -8.90
CA PHE A 145 -0.64 -8.90 -9.62
C PHE A 145 -1.79 -8.28 -10.42
N PHE A 146 -2.56 -9.10 -11.12
CA PHE A 146 -3.71 -8.61 -11.89
C PHE A 146 -4.83 -8.07 -10.97
N GLU A 147 -5.13 -8.73 -9.86
CA GLU A 147 -6.11 -8.26 -8.86
C GLU A 147 -5.76 -6.86 -8.31
N GLU A 148 -4.49 -6.56 -8.09
CA GLU A 148 -4.05 -5.27 -7.51
C GLU A 148 -3.84 -4.18 -8.58
N THR A 149 -3.43 -4.53 -9.79
CA THR A 149 -2.99 -3.56 -10.82
C THR A 149 -3.92 -3.46 -12.02
N GLY A 150 -4.78 -4.45 -12.24
CA GLY A 150 -5.61 -4.58 -13.43
C GLY A 150 -4.83 -5.03 -14.69
N GLU A 151 -3.53 -5.36 -14.55
CA GLU A 151 -2.67 -5.71 -15.68
C GLU A 151 -1.81 -6.96 -15.39
N THR A 152 -1.28 -7.56 -16.45
CA THR A 152 -0.26 -8.61 -16.28
C THR A 152 1.11 -7.99 -16.00
N PRO A 153 2.04 -8.71 -15.33
CA PRO A 153 3.40 -8.20 -15.07
C PRO A 153 4.14 -7.77 -16.36
N THR A 154 3.95 -8.52 -17.44
CA THR A 154 4.57 -8.19 -18.74
C THR A 154 3.90 -6.96 -19.37
N GLY A 155 2.57 -6.83 -19.27
CA GLY A 155 1.83 -5.65 -19.72
C GLY A 155 2.25 -4.40 -18.97
N TRP A 156 2.33 -4.52 -17.64
CA TRP A 156 2.83 -3.44 -16.76
C TRP A 156 4.21 -2.96 -17.19
N ARG A 157 5.16 -3.87 -17.38
CA ARG A 157 6.51 -3.52 -17.86
C ARG A 157 6.48 -2.76 -19.17
N LYS A 158 5.77 -3.27 -20.19
CA LYS A 158 5.67 -2.61 -21.50
C LYS A 158 5.10 -1.21 -21.41
N LYS A 159 4.11 -1.00 -20.55
CA LYS A 159 3.40 0.28 -20.40
C LYS A 159 4.25 1.33 -19.68
N TYR A 160 5.09 0.93 -18.72
CA TYR A 160 5.75 1.88 -17.82
C TYR A 160 7.26 1.99 -18.01
N ILE A 161 7.93 1.05 -18.70
CA ILE A 161 9.40 1.10 -18.92
C ILE A 161 9.83 2.30 -19.79
N GLY A 162 8.93 2.88 -20.56
CA GLY A 162 9.18 4.07 -21.40
C GLY A 162 8.91 5.42 -20.75
N ARG A 163 8.41 5.45 -19.49
CA ARG A 163 8.01 6.69 -18.80
C ARG A 163 9.03 7.20 -17.78
N THR A 164 10.12 6.47 -17.59
CA THR A 164 11.15 6.79 -16.58
C THR A 164 12.47 7.27 -17.21
N ARG A 165 12.45 7.65 -18.49
CA ARG A 165 13.57 8.33 -19.17
C ARG A 165 13.24 9.76 -19.46
#